data_3a8d5d0d99fec98abad20a6bfe6f03ad
#
_entry.id   3a8d5d0d99fec98abad20a6bfe6f03ad
#
_cell.length_a   1.000
_cell.length_b   1.000
_cell.length_c   1.000
_cell.angle_alpha   90.00
_cell.angle_beta   90.00
_cell.angle_gamma   90.00
#
_symmetry.space_group_name_H-M   'P 1'
#
loop_
_entity.id
_entity.type
_entity.pdbx_description
1 polymer ?
#
loop_
_entity_poly.entity_id
_entity_poly.type
_entity_poly.pdbx_seq_one_letter_code
_entity_poly.pdbx_strand_id
1 'polypeptide(L)'
;MSLRLGDIAPNFKAQTTDGEIDFYEYLGTGWGVLFSHPADYTPVCTTELGKTASLQAEFEKRNVKVLALSVDPLDKHKGWINDINETQHVTVGFPIIADEDKSIAHAYGMIHPNASETFTVRSLFIIGPDKKVKLMITYPASTGRNFVEVLRVIDSLQLTANFSVATPADWKEGEDVIVVPAVSTEDAIKKFPKGVNVVKPYLRYTPQPNK
;
A
#
# COMPACT_ATOMS: atom_id res chain seq x y z
N MET A 1 14.44 -15.72 2.57
CA MET A 1 14.95 -14.39 2.16
C MET A 1 13.79 -13.40 2.31
N SER A 2 13.98 -12.22 2.87
CA SER A 2 12.95 -11.19 2.91
C SER A 2 12.81 -10.52 1.54
N LEU A 3 11.57 -10.15 1.15
CA LEU A 3 11.30 -9.37 -0.06
C LEU A 3 12.01 -8.02 -0.01
N ARG A 4 12.32 -7.50 -1.21
CA ARG A 4 12.95 -6.18 -1.40
C ARG A 4 12.14 -5.37 -2.41
N LEU A 5 12.38 -4.07 -2.46
CA LEU A 5 11.81 -3.23 -3.51
C LEU A 5 12.27 -3.71 -4.90
N GLY A 6 11.31 -3.86 -5.81
CA GLY A 6 11.52 -4.37 -7.16
C GLY A 6 11.40 -5.89 -7.30
N ASP A 7 11.40 -6.65 -6.21
CA ASP A 7 11.14 -8.09 -6.28
C ASP A 7 9.70 -8.36 -6.76
N ILE A 8 9.50 -9.50 -7.40
CA ILE A 8 8.16 -9.99 -7.74
C ILE A 8 7.46 -10.39 -6.43
N ALA A 9 6.31 -9.81 -6.17
CA ALA A 9 5.46 -10.17 -5.04
C ALA A 9 4.97 -11.61 -5.23
N PRO A 10 5.17 -12.54 -4.28
CA PRO A 10 4.71 -13.92 -4.41
C PRO A 10 3.21 -14.01 -4.69
N ASN A 11 2.81 -14.78 -5.71
CA ASN A 11 1.39 -15.13 -5.88
C ASN A 11 0.97 -16.15 -4.84
N PHE A 12 -0.29 -16.16 -4.48
CA PHE A 12 -0.89 -17.12 -3.55
C PHE A 12 -2.39 -17.30 -3.83
N LYS A 13 -2.94 -18.41 -3.36
CA LYS A 13 -4.39 -18.62 -3.20
C LYS A 13 -4.71 -18.62 -1.72
N ALA A 14 -5.81 -18.00 -1.35
CA ALA A 14 -6.19 -17.89 0.06
C ALA A 14 -7.69 -17.82 0.24
N GLN A 15 -8.17 -18.35 1.37
CA GLN A 15 -9.51 -18.10 1.88
C GLN A 15 -9.59 -16.71 2.48
N THR A 16 -10.63 -15.98 2.14
CA THR A 16 -10.87 -14.62 2.65
C THR A 16 -12.32 -14.48 3.11
N THR A 17 -12.61 -13.36 3.76
CA THR A 17 -13.99 -13.01 4.14
C THR A 17 -14.95 -12.92 2.96
N ASP A 18 -14.44 -12.71 1.74
CA ASP A 18 -15.21 -12.56 0.51
C ASP A 18 -15.10 -13.80 -0.41
N GLY A 19 -14.61 -14.92 0.12
CA GLY A 19 -14.40 -16.18 -0.62
C GLY A 19 -12.93 -16.42 -0.94
N GLU A 20 -12.66 -17.46 -1.74
CA GLU A 20 -11.32 -17.80 -2.17
C GLU A 20 -10.82 -16.82 -3.26
N ILE A 21 -9.58 -16.38 -3.15
CA ILE A 21 -8.93 -15.55 -4.15
C ILE A 21 -7.63 -16.17 -4.64
N ASP A 22 -7.27 -15.92 -5.90
CA ASP A 22 -5.91 -15.90 -6.42
C ASP A 22 -5.43 -14.44 -6.41
N PHE A 23 -4.31 -14.16 -5.75
CA PHE A 23 -3.86 -12.79 -5.51
C PHE A 23 -3.60 -12.02 -6.82
N TYR A 24 -2.98 -12.66 -7.81
CA TYR A 24 -2.72 -11.98 -9.07
C TYR A 24 -3.99 -11.74 -9.89
N GLU A 25 -4.91 -12.69 -9.89
CA GLU A 25 -6.22 -12.53 -10.53
C GLU A 25 -7.02 -11.44 -9.82
N TYR A 26 -7.00 -11.43 -8.48
CA TYR A 26 -7.65 -10.38 -7.69
C TYR A 26 -7.10 -9.00 -8.03
N LEU A 27 -5.78 -8.80 -8.11
CA LEU A 27 -5.18 -7.51 -8.47
C LEU A 27 -5.51 -7.12 -9.92
N GLY A 28 -5.56 -8.07 -10.85
CA GLY A 28 -5.72 -7.79 -12.28
C GLY A 28 -4.61 -6.88 -12.79
N THR A 29 -4.97 -5.80 -13.48
CA THR A 29 -4.04 -4.76 -13.99
C THR A 29 -3.89 -3.57 -13.05
N GLY A 30 -4.49 -3.62 -11.86
CA GLY A 30 -4.46 -2.55 -10.87
C GLY A 30 -3.26 -2.62 -9.95
N TRP A 31 -3.23 -1.68 -9.03
CA TRP A 31 -2.31 -1.65 -7.89
C TRP A 31 -2.90 -2.43 -6.72
N GLY A 32 -2.04 -2.91 -5.82
CA GLY A 32 -2.45 -3.60 -4.61
C GLY A 32 -1.83 -3.03 -3.36
N VAL A 33 -2.60 -3.04 -2.27
CA VAL A 33 -2.12 -2.87 -0.90
C VAL A 33 -2.40 -4.16 -0.17
N LEU A 34 -1.35 -4.87 0.23
CA LEU A 34 -1.42 -6.04 1.10
C LEU A 34 -0.84 -5.67 2.46
N PHE A 35 -1.63 -5.77 3.52
CA PHE A 35 -1.13 -5.45 4.85
C PHE A 35 -1.53 -6.48 5.90
N SER A 36 -0.61 -6.76 6.81
CA SER A 36 -0.87 -7.65 7.94
C SER A 36 -1.22 -6.88 9.21
N HIS A 37 -1.97 -7.53 10.09
CA HIS A 37 -2.25 -7.10 11.44
C HIS A 37 -2.00 -8.24 12.44
N PRO A 38 -1.55 -7.96 13.68
CA PRO A 38 -1.16 -9.00 14.63
C PRO A 38 -2.26 -9.98 15.01
N ALA A 39 -3.45 -9.50 15.37
CA ALA A 39 -4.58 -10.35 15.77
C ALA A 39 -5.91 -9.60 15.71
N ASP A 40 -6.97 -10.36 15.40
CA ASP A 40 -8.34 -9.90 15.47
C ASP A 40 -8.77 -9.57 16.92
N TYR A 41 -9.81 -8.75 17.05
CA TYR A 41 -10.36 -8.31 18.35
C TYR A 41 -9.33 -7.60 19.23
N THR A 42 -8.41 -6.85 18.62
CA THR A 42 -7.43 -6.02 19.33
C THR A 42 -7.61 -4.54 19.00
N PRO A 43 -7.33 -3.63 19.97
CA PRO A 43 -7.69 -2.22 19.82
C PRO A 43 -7.04 -1.54 18.60
N VAL A 44 -5.73 -1.65 18.44
CA VAL A 44 -5.00 -0.98 17.34
C VAL A 44 -5.41 -1.55 15.98
N CYS A 45 -5.58 -2.88 15.86
CA CYS A 45 -6.00 -3.51 14.61
C CYS A 45 -7.42 -3.07 14.23
N THR A 46 -8.35 -2.96 15.18
CA THR A 46 -9.70 -2.42 14.95
C THR A 46 -9.65 -1.02 14.36
N THR A 47 -8.83 -0.13 14.93
CA THR A 47 -8.69 1.24 14.40
C THR A 47 -8.04 1.28 13.01
N GLU A 48 -7.08 0.39 12.72
CA GLU A 48 -6.43 0.33 11.42
C GLU A 48 -7.38 -0.15 10.32
N LEU A 49 -8.13 -1.25 10.56
CA LEU A 49 -9.09 -1.75 9.58
C LEU A 49 -10.25 -0.76 9.39
N GLY A 50 -10.73 -0.15 10.46
CA GLY A 50 -11.73 0.92 10.39
C GLY A 50 -11.24 2.12 9.59
N LYS A 51 -9.99 2.57 9.82
CA LYS A 51 -9.40 3.66 9.04
C LYS A 51 -9.25 3.28 7.57
N THR A 52 -8.80 2.06 7.28
CA THR A 52 -8.68 1.56 5.90
C THR A 52 -10.04 1.53 5.20
N ALA A 53 -11.08 1.03 5.88
CA ALA A 53 -12.45 1.03 5.36
C ALA A 53 -12.97 2.45 5.08
N SER A 54 -12.71 3.41 5.96
CA SER A 54 -13.09 4.82 5.75
C SER A 54 -12.41 5.46 4.54
N LEU A 55 -11.30 4.90 4.07
CA LEU A 55 -10.54 5.37 2.91
C LEU A 55 -10.75 4.51 1.66
N GLN A 56 -11.67 3.56 1.68
CA GLN A 56 -11.88 2.62 0.57
C GLN A 56 -12.13 3.32 -0.76
N ALA A 57 -13.02 4.31 -0.79
CA ALA A 57 -13.29 5.09 -1.99
C ALA A 57 -12.04 5.81 -2.55
N GLU A 58 -11.11 6.23 -1.67
CA GLU A 58 -9.85 6.84 -2.09
C GLU A 58 -8.89 5.81 -2.70
N PHE A 59 -8.87 4.58 -2.22
CA PHE A 59 -8.12 3.49 -2.85
C PHE A 59 -8.72 3.11 -4.21
N GLU A 60 -10.03 2.95 -4.29
CA GLU A 60 -10.76 2.62 -5.53
C GLU A 60 -10.54 3.68 -6.62
N LYS A 61 -10.64 4.97 -6.27
CA LYS A 61 -10.37 6.09 -7.18
C LYS A 61 -8.97 6.03 -7.81
N ARG A 62 -8.01 5.42 -7.12
CA ARG A 62 -6.62 5.23 -7.57
C ARG A 62 -6.40 3.88 -8.26
N ASN A 63 -7.47 3.11 -8.51
CA ASN A 63 -7.38 1.73 -9.01
C ASN A 63 -6.48 0.84 -8.13
N VAL A 64 -6.66 0.95 -6.82
CA VAL A 64 -5.92 0.18 -5.81
C VAL A 64 -6.86 -0.76 -5.12
N LYS A 65 -6.55 -2.04 -5.12
CA LYS A 65 -7.23 -3.07 -4.36
C LYS A 65 -6.53 -3.32 -3.03
N VAL A 66 -7.31 -3.45 -1.98
CA VAL A 66 -6.81 -3.59 -0.61
C VAL A 66 -7.08 -5.01 -0.12
N LEU A 67 -6.10 -5.59 0.57
CA LEU A 67 -6.19 -6.88 1.24
C LEU A 67 -5.56 -6.77 2.62
N ALA A 68 -6.32 -7.15 3.65
CA ALA A 68 -5.78 -7.35 4.99
C ALA A 68 -5.43 -8.83 5.19
N LEU A 69 -4.52 -9.13 6.13
CA LEU A 69 -4.09 -10.48 6.48
C LEU A 69 -3.82 -10.61 7.97
N SER A 70 -4.27 -11.67 8.59
CA SER A 70 -3.69 -12.19 9.83
C SER A 70 -3.67 -13.72 9.82
N VAL A 71 -3.07 -14.28 10.84
CA VAL A 71 -3.00 -15.74 11.06
C VAL A 71 -4.23 -16.27 11.82
N ASP A 72 -5.21 -15.42 12.08
CA ASP A 72 -6.47 -15.82 12.70
C ASP A 72 -7.36 -16.60 11.73
N PRO A 73 -8.25 -17.49 12.22
CA PRO A 73 -9.14 -18.26 11.38
C PRO A 73 -10.27 -17.42 10.77
N LEU A 74 -10.77 -17.88 9.63
CA LEU A 74 -11.77 -17.16 8.83
C LEU A 74 -13.03 -16.75 9.59
N ASP A 75 -13.56 -17.63 10.44
CA ASP A 75 -14.78 -17.34 11.21
C ASP A 75 -14.56 -16.21 12.21
N LYS A 76 -13.34 -16.09 12.75
CA LYS A 76 -12.95 -14.99 13.63
C LYS A 76 -12.97 -13.65 12.88
N HIS A 77 -12.40 -13.60 11.67
CA HIS A 77 -12.49 -12.41 10.80
C HIS A 77 -13.91 -11.97 10.54
N LYS A 78 -14.78 -12.92 10.13
CA LYS A 78 -16.19 -12.63 9.83
C LYS A 78 -16.95 -12.09 11.04
N GLY A 79 -16.69 -12.62 12.23
CA GLY A 79 -17.28 -12.09 13.47
C GLY A 79 -16.79 -10.69 13.79
N TRP A 80 -15.48 -10.48 13.69
CA TRP A 80 -14.83 -9.21 14.03
C TRP A 80 -15.20 -8.04 13.11
N ILE A 81 -15.50 -8.29 11.84
CA ILE A 81 -15.98 -7.23 10.90
C ILE A 81 -17.18 -6.48 11.48
N ASN A 82 -18.10 -7.17 12.17
CA ASN A 82 -19.26 -6.52 12.78
C ASN A 82 -18.83 -5.51 13.85
N ASP A 83 -17.88 -5.88 14.71
CA ASP A 83 -17.37 -4.99 15.76
C ASP A 83 -16.62 -3.80 15.16
N ILE A 84 -15.84 -4.02 14.08
CA ILE A 84 -15.16 -2.93 13.37
C ILE A 84 -16.20 -1.96 12.81
N ASN A 85 -17.21 -2.47 12.11
CA ASN A 85 -18.25 -1.65 11.49
C ASN A 85 -19.01 -0.83 12.54
N GLU A 86 -19.37 -1.44 13.66
CA GLU A 86 -20.06 -0.77 14.76
C GLU A 86 -19.18 0.29 15.43
N THR A 87 -17.98 -0.09 15.84
CA THR A 87 -17.12 0.78 16.68
C THR A 87 -16.45 1.89 15.91
N GLN A 88 -16.18 1.69 14.60
CA GLN A 88 -15.51 2.66 13.72
C GLN A 88 -16.49 3.41 12.81
N HIS A 89 -17.79 3.07 12.85
CA HIS A 89 -18.85 3.67 12.03
C HIS A 89 -18.54 3.60 10.52
N VAL A 90 -18.11 2.43 10.06
CA VAL A 90 -17.73 2.14 8.66
C VAL A 90 -18.37 0.85 8.18
N THR A 91 -18.16 0.53 6.90
CA THR A 91 -18.39 -0.81 6.35
C THR A 91 -17.09 -1.32 5.79
N VAL A 92 -16.54 -2.41 6.34
CA VAL A 92 -15.37 -3.08 5.78
C VAL A 92 -15.78 -3.73 4.46
N GLY A 93 -15.24 -3.25 3.35
CA GLY A 93 -15.56 -3.70 2.00
C GLY A 93 -14.34 -4.25 1.25
N PHE A 94 -13.31 -4.69 1.97
CA PHE A 94 -12.12 -5.35 1.41
C PHE A 94 -11.92 -6.70 2.08
N PRO A 95 -11.38 -7.71 1.35
CA PRO A 95 -11.15 -9.04 1.90
C PRO A 95 -10.11 -9.06 3.03
N ILE A 96 -10.37 -9.90 4.04
CA ILE A 96 -9.39 -10.25 5.08
C ILE A 96 -8.98 -11.71 4.86
N ILE A 97 -7.69 -11.95 4.67
CA ILE A 97 -7.09 -13.25 4.43
C ILE A 97 -6.89 -13.98 5.74
N ALA A 98 -7.39 -15.22 5.82
CA ALA A 98 -7.12 -16.16 6.91
C ALA A 98 -5.88 -17.01 6.56
N ASP A 99 -4.71 -16.58 7.02
CA ASP A 99 -3.41 -17.26 6.77
C ASP A 99 -3.03 -18.15 7.96
N GLU A 100 -3.91 -19.11 8.30
CA GLU A 100 -3.78 -19.96 9.49
C GLU A 100 -2.49 -20.80 9.49
N ASP A 101 -2.03 -21.23 8.32
CA ASP A 101 -0.77 -21.98 8.15
C ASP A 101 0.47 -21.08 8.05
N LYS A 102 0.28 -19.75 8.06
CA LYS A 102 1.33 -18.73 7.97
C LYS A 102 2.16 -18.75 6.68
N SER A 103 1.67 -19.43 5.65
CA SER A 103 2.40 -19.60 4.39
C SER A 103 2.64 -18.26 3.68
N ILE A 104 1.61 -17.40 3.63
CA ILE A 104 1.69 -16.07 3.02
C ILE A 104 2.53 -15.13 3.92
N ALA A 105 2.29 -15.16 5.22
CA ALA A 105 3.04 -14.36 6.19
C ALA A 105 4.55 -14.65 6.13
N HIS A 106 4.94 -15.91 5.95
CA HIS A 106 6.34 -16.29 5.76
C HIS A 106 6.89 -15.87 4.40
N ALA A 107 6.12 -16.06 3.31
CA ALA A 107 6.53 -15.66 1.96
C ALA A 107 6.79 -14.14 1.86
N TYR A 108 5.99 -13.35 2.58
CA TYR A 108 6.13 -11.88 2.63
C TYR A 108 7.01 -11.37 3.78
N GLY A 109 7.54 -12.26 4.63
CA GLY A 109 8.37 -11.86 5.76
C GLY A 109 7.62 -11.02 6.80
N MET A 110 6.34 -11.33 7.03
CA MET A 110 5.48 -10.60 7.98
C MET A 110 5.60 -11.10 9.43
N ILE A 111 6.28 -12.21 9.65
CA ILE A 111 6.58 -12.75 10.99
C ILE A 111 8.03 -12.41 11.33
N HIS A 112 8.21 -11.70 12.41
CA HIS A 112 9.50 -11.28 12.92
C HIS A 112 9.78 -12.00 14.24
N PRO A 113 10.60 -13.05 14.29
CA PRO A 113 10.76 -13.90 15.47
C PRO A 113 11.12 -13.15 16.75
N ASN A 114 11.95 -12.10 16.66
CA ASN A 114 12.32 -11.28 17.80
C ASN A 114 11.19 -10.35 18.30
N ALA A 115 10.12 -10.17 17.52
CA ALA A 115 8.93 -9.42 17.93
C ALA A 115 7.79 -10.37 18.33
N SER A 116 7.53 -11.41 17.53
CA SER A 116 6.57 -12.48 17.77
C SER A 116 6.84 -13.65 16.84
N GLU A 117 6.84 -14.87 17.37
CA GLU A 117 6.93 -16.10 16.57
C GLU A 117 5.54 -16.57 16.08
N THR A 118 4.48 -16.06 16.68
CA THR A 118 3.11 -16.56 16.47
C THR A 118 2.23 -15.64 15.65
N PHE A 119 2.46 -14.33 15.70
CA PHE A 119 1.65 -13.32 15.03
C PHE A 119 2.48 -12.52 14.01
N THR A 120 1.79 -11.99 13.00
CA THR A 120 2.42 -11.04 12.09
C THR A 120 2.68 -9.71 12.78
N VAL A 121 3.73 -9.02 12.38
CA VAL A 121 3.89 -7.58 12.67
C VAL A 121 2.98 -6.76 11.73
N ARG A 122 2.98 -5.44 11.86
CA ARG A 122 2.20 -4.54 10.99
C ARG A 122 2.98 -4.24 9.71
N SER A 123 3.12 -5.24 8.85
CA SER A 123 3.73 -5.05 7.53
C SER A 123 2.69 -4.53 6.51
N LEU A 124 3.15 -3.71 5.57
CA LEU A 124 2.34 -3.25 4.45
C LEU A 124 3.21 -3.23 3.20
N PHE A 125 2.66 -3.73 2.11
CA PHE A 125 3.29 -3.76 0.79
C PHE A 125 2.39 -3.03 -0.20
N ILE A 126 2.97 -2.13 -1.00
CA ILE A 126 2.33 -1.62 -2.22
C ILE A 126 2.91 -2.40 -3.39
N ILE A 127 2.03 -2.99 -4.19
CA ILE A 127 2.36 -3.82 -5.34
C ILE A 127 1.85 -3.14 -6.60
N GLY A 128 2.74 -2.96 -7.58
CA GLY A 128 2.40 -2.34 -8.85
C GLY A 128 1.66 -3.29 -9.81
N PRO A 129 1.15 -2.76 -10.94
CA PRO A 129 0.53 -3.57 -11.99
C PRO A 129 1.46 -4.63 -12.57
N ASP A 130 2.77 -4.41 -12.53
CA ASP A 130 3.83 -5.34 -12.93
C ASP A 130 4.12 -6.43 -11.89
N LYS A 131 3.27 -6.54 -10.85
CA LYS A 131 3.39 -7.48 -9.74
C LYS A 131 4.68 -7.31 -8.92
N LYS A 132 5.34 -6.16 -9.00
CA LYS A 132 6.53 -5.87 -8.20
C LYS A 132 6.21 -5.07 -6.94
N VAL A 133 6.97 -5.35 -5.89
CA VAL A 133 6.94 -4.59 -4.65
C VAL A 133 7.48 -3.18 -4.91
N LYS A 134 6.66 -2.16 -4.66
CA LYS A 134 6.98 -0.74 -4.85
C LYS A 134 7.24 0.00 -3.55
N LEU A 135 6.63 -0.44 -2.46
CA LEU A 135 6.83 0.09 -1.11
C LEU A 135 6.72 -1.04 -0.10
N MET A 136 7.47 -0.92 0.97
CA MET A 136 7.36 -1.76 2.16
C MET A 136 7.37 -0.85 3.39
N ILE A 137 6.44 -1.07 4.32
CA ILE A 137 6.39 -0.41 5.62
C ILE A 137 6.24 -1.49 6.68
N THR A 138 6.99 -1.38 7.77
CA THR A 138 6.86 -2.30 8.91
C THR A 138 6.82 -1.52 10.21
N TYR A 139 5.78 -1.75 11.00
CA TYR A 139 5.56 -1.12 12.30
C TYR A 139 5.47 -2.20 13.39
N PRO A 140 5.87 -1.87 14.63
CA PRO A 140 5.65 -2.76 15.76
C PRO A 140 4.16 -2.88 16.11
N ALA A 141 3.78 -3.93 16.83
CA ALA A 141 2.39 -4.19 17.21
C ALA A 141 1.72 -3.05 17.98
N SER A 142 2.51 -2.25 18.73
CA SER A 142 2.03 -1.14 19.55
C SER A 142 1.66 0.14 18.78
N THR A 143 2.04 0.24 17.50
CA THR A 143 1.95 1.50 16.75
C THR A 143 1.09 1.33 15.49
N GLY A 144 -0.07 1.99 15.44
CA GLY A 144 -0.93 2.02 14.26
C GLY A 144 -0.30 2.83 13.11
N ARG A 145 -0.52 2.36 11.88
CA ARG A 145 0.02 2.97 10.65
C ARG A 145 -0.75 4.22 10.24
N ASN A 146 -0.08 5.10 9.51
CA ASN A 146 -0.71 6.26 8.88
C ASN A 146 -1.17 5.92 7.46
N PHE A 147 -2.44 5.61 7.27
CA PHE A 147 -3.00 5.26 5.95
C PHE A 147 -3.15 6.47 5.01
N VAL A 148 -3.11 7.70 5.53
CA VAL A 148 -3.03 8.90 4.68
C VAL A 148 -1.66 8.97 3.99
N GLU A 149 -0.60 8.59 4.69
CA GLU A 149 0.74 8.45 4.10
C GLU A 149 0.78 7.33 3.04
N VAL A 150 0.06 6.23 3.26
CA VAL A 150 -0.07 5.16 2.24
C VAL A 150 -0.69 5.71 0.96
N LEU A 151 -1.76 6.49 1.04
CA LEU A 151 -2.37 7.15 -0.12
C LEU A 151 -1.42 8.15 -0.79
N ARG A 152 -0.72 8.98 0.00
CA ARG A 152 0.28 9.93 -0.51
C ARG A 152 1.37 9.22 -1.32
N VAL A 153 1.87 8.10 -0.83
CA VAL A 153 2.92 7.34 -1.54
C VAL A 153 2.35 6.66 -2.78
N ILE A 154 1.11 6.18 -2.77
CA ILE A 154 0.44 5.65 -3.97
C ILE A 154 0.37 6.73 -5.05
N ASP A 155 -0.06 7.95 -4.70
CA ASP A 155 -0.10 9.08 -5.64
C ASP A 155 1.28 9.37 -6.23
N SER A 156 2.31 9.39 -5.41
CA SER A 156 3.70 9.54 -5.84
C SER A 156 4.14 8.42 -6.78
N LEU A 157 3.91 7.16 -6.43
CA LEU A 157 4.31 6.01 -7.23
C LEU A 157 3.60 5.98 -8.59
N GLN A 158 2.30 6.28 -8.63
CA GLN A 158 1.54 6.34 -9.88
C GLN A 158 1.99 7.50 -10.76
N LEU A 159 2.28 8.65 -10.18
CA LEU A 159 2.81 9.81 -10.91
C LEU A 159 4.17 9.50 -11.53
N THR A 160 5.10 8.99 -10.73
CA THR A 160 6.48 8.70 -11.17
C THR A 160 6.56 7.52 -12.14
N ALA A 161 5.61 6.60 -12.11
CA ALA A 161 5.50 5.52 -13.11
C ALA A 161 5.10 6.02 -14.51
N ASN A 162 4.36 7.12 -14.59
CA ASN A 162 3.80 7.63 -15.85
C ASN A 162 4.54 8.85 -16.40
N PHE A 163 5.28 9.56 -15.56
CA PHE A 163 5.98 10.78 -15.95
C PHE A 163 7.44 10.72 -15.53
N SER A 164 8.31 11.40 -16.26
CA SER A 164 9.74 11.48 -15.95
C SER A 164 10.01 12.49 -14.84
N VAL A 165 9.39 12.27 -13.69
CA VAL A 165 9.48 13.13 -12.49
C VAL A 165 9.73 12.29 -11.24
N ALA A 166 10.18 12.94 -10.19
CA ALA A 166 10.27 12.42 -8.83
C ALA A 166 9.55 13.38 -7.88
N THR A 167 9.03 12.87 -6.78
CA THR A 167 8.39 13.71 -5.76
C THR A 167 9.39 14.13 -4.71
N PRO A 168 9.45 15.42 -4.31
CA PRO A 168 10.33 15.85 -3.23
C PRO A 168 9.87 15.32 -1.86
N ALA A 169 10.69 15.53 -0.84
CA ALA A 169 10.33 15.24 0.54
C ALA A 169 9.00 15.93 0.91
N ASP A 170 8.15 15.22 1.66
CA ASP A 170 6.84 15.68 2.14
C ASP A 170 5.83 16.11 1.05
N TRP A 171 6.13 15.84 -0.22
CA TRP A 171 5.27 16.20 -1.35
C TRP A 171 3.83 15.72 -1.15
N LYS A 172 2.90 16.58 -1.53
CA LYS A 172 1.46 16.29 -1.58
C LYS A 172 0.94 16.45 -3.00
N GLU A 173 -0.12 15.73 -3.31
CA GLU A 173 -0.77 15.81 -4.61
C GLU A 173 -1.17 17.26 -4.94
N GLY A 174 -0.75 17.74 -6.12
CA GLY A 174 -0.94 19.12 -6.57
C GLY A 174 0.27 20.02 -6.44
N GLU A 175 1.28 19.63 -5.67
CA GLU A 175 2.52 20.40 -5.52
C GLU A 175 3.52 20.12 -6.65
N ASP A 176 4.50 21.01 -6.77
CA ASP A 176 5.57 20.87 -7.76
C ASP A 176 6.37 19.59 -7.56
N VAL A 177 6.85 19.03 -8.66
CA VAL A 177 7.65 17.81 -8.70
C VAL A 177 9.03 18.07 -9.29
N ILE A 178 9.97 17.16 -9.04
CA ILE A 178 11.34 17.25 -9.54
C ILE A 178 11.45 16.57 -10.90
N VAL A 179 12.03 17.26 -11.88
CA VAL A 179 12.41 16.63 -13.16
C VAL A 179 13.58 15.69 -12.92
N VAL A 180 13.45 14.41 -13.33
CA VAL A 180 14.51 13.42 -13.10
C VAL A 180 15.81 13.79 -13.82
N PRO A 181 17.00 13.45 -13.28
CA PRO A 181 18.30 13.79 -13.87
C PRO A 181 18.51 13.28 -15.29
N ALA A 182 17.84 12.17 -15.66
CA ALA A 182 17.93 11.57 -17.01
C ALA A 182 17.33 12.46 -18.11
N VAL A 183 16.52 13.46 -17.79
CA VAL A 183 15.97 14.43 -18.74
C VAL A 183 16.83 15.69 -18.70
N SER A 184 17.39 16.10 -19.83
CA SER A 184 18.15 17.35 -19.94
C SER A 184 17.28 18.58 -19.64
N THR A 185 17.88 19.72 -19.32
CA THR A 185 17.09 20.95 -19.06
C THR A 185 16.36 21.41 -20.33
N GLU A 186 16.98 21.27 -21.50
CA GLU A 186 16.37 21.61 -22.80
C GLU A 186 15.17 20.71 -23.11
N ASP A 187 15.31 19.40 -22.87
CA ASP A 187 14.22 18.46 -23.08
C ASP A 187 13.10 18.63 -22.02
N ALA A 188 13.46 18.98 -20.81
CA ALA A 188 12.49 19.28 -19.76
C ALA A 188 11.59 20.45 -20.15
N ILE A 189 12.15 21.54 -20.67
CA ILE A 189 11.39 22.72 -21.10
C ILE A 189 10.40 22.34 -22.22
N LYS A 190 10.80 21.46 -23.13
CA LYS A 190 9.90 20.95 -24.19
C LYS A 190 8.83 19.99 -23.65
N LYS A 191 9.21 19.15 -22.69
CA LYS A 191 8.37 18.06 -22.14
C LYS A 191 7.32 18.57 -21.16
N PHE A 192 7.63 19.63 -20.41
CA PHE A 192 6.76 20.17 -19.36
C PHE A 192 6.26 21.57 -19.73
N PRO A 193 5.13 21.67 -20.46
CA PRO A 193 4.65 22.96 -21.02
C PRO A 193 4.19 23.95 -19.95
N LYS A 194 3.94 23.50 -18.71
CA LYS A 194 3.61 24.37 -17.58
C LYS A 194 4.82 25.12 -17.01
N GLY A 195 6.03 24.85 -17.54
CA GLY A 195 7.27 25.49 -17.18
C GLY A 195 8.18 24.60 -16.33
N VAL A 196 9.45 24.96 -16.32
CA VAL A 196 10.52 24.32 -15.53
C VAL A 196 11.28 25.40 -14.77
N ASN A 197 11.29 25.30 -13.46
CA ASN A 197 12.08 26.15 -12.58
C ASN A 197 13.43 25.50 -12.30
N VAL A 198 14.51 26.10 -12.78
CA VAL A 198 15.88 25.60 -12.63
C VAL A 198 16.53 26.27 -11.41
N VAL A 199 16.50 25.61 -10.26
CA VAL A 199 17.17 26.08 -9.04
C VAL A 199 18.67 25.79 -9.10
N LYS A 200 19.03 24.59 -9.56
CA LYS A 200 20.38 24.13 -9.86
C LYS A 200 20.33 23.18 -11.07
N PRO A 201 21.45 22.91 -11.76
CA PRO A 201 21.46 21.96 -12.87
C PRO A 201 20.88 20.56 -12.51
N TYR A 202 21.06 20.13 -11.26
CA TYR A 202 20.54 18.85 -10.73
C TYR A 202 19.21 18.98 -9.98
N LEU A 203 18.70 20.20 -9.70
CA LEU A 203 17.47 20.46 -8.96
C LEU A 203 16.56 21.36 -9.77
N ARG A 204 15.62 20.73 -10.46
CA ARG A 204 14.70 21.39 -11.40
C ARG A 204 13.28 20.95 -11.05
N TYR A 205 12.41 21.92 -10.86
CA TYR A 205 10.99 21.67 -10.53
C TYR A 205 10.09 21.97 -11.73
N THR A 206 8.97 21.31 -11.78
CA THR A 206 7.86 21.57 -12.71
C THR A 206 6.54 21.37 -11.98
N PRO A 207 5.49 22.12 -12.33
CA PRO A 207 4.16 21.79 -11.83
C PRO A 207 3.77 20.35 -12.15
N GLN A 208 2.97 19.73 -11.27
CA GLN A 208 2.53 18.35 -11.47
C GLN A 208 1.94 18.15 -12.87
N PRO A 209 2.45 17.21 -13.69
CA PRO A 209 2.11 17.12 -15.12
C PRO A 209 0.66 16.78 -15.42
N ASN A 210 0.01 16.00 -14.56
CA ASN A 210 -1.35 15.48 -14.75
C ASN A 210 -2.46 16.28 -14.02
N LYS A 211 -2.19 17.51 -13.62
CA LYS A 211 -3.15 18.45 -12.98
C LYS A 211 -3.40 19.68 -13.84
#